data_b659a75a23d2f87b4e2b55e4ac837c7e
#
_entry.id   b659a75a23d2f87b4e2b55e4ac837c7e
#
_cell.length_a   1.000
_cell.length_b   1.000
_cell.length_c   1.000
_cell.angle_alpha   90.00
_cell.angle_beta   90.00
_cell.angle_gamma   90.00
#
_symmetry.space_group_name_H-M   'P 1'
#
loop_
_entity.id
_entity.type
_entity.pdbx_description
1 polymer ?
#
loop_
_entity_poly.entity_id
_entity_poly.type
_entity_poly.pdbx_seq_one_letter_code
_entity_poly.pdbx_strand_id
1 'polypeptide(L)'
;MVVDFRQYTLKTGAVQAFLEMFQNEGLEPQRRILGNFMGLYRTEIGDINQIVMMFGYRDAGERERRRAALYKDPAFAAYLKKARELIVKQEVRLLVAAPCNPRIEGVVP
;
A
#
# COMPACT_ATOMS: atom_id res chain seq x y z
N MET A 1 -12.92 -11.63 1.56
CA MET A 1 -12.05 -10.44 1.55
C MET A 1 -10.59 -10.85 1.57
N VAL A 2 -9.79 -10.20 0.79
CA VAL A 2 -8.34 -10.35 0.79
C VAL A 2 -7.69 -9.02 1.13
N VAL A 3 -6.51 -9.08 1.74
CA VAL A 3 -5.75 -7.89 2.11
C VAL A 3 -4.39 -7.95 1.44
N ASP A 4 -4.08 -6.93 0.66
CA ASP A 4 -2.74 -6.71 0.10
C ASP A 4 -1.91 -6.05 1.19
N PHE A 5 -1.00 -6.82 1.76
CA PHE A 5 -0.11 -6.41 2.84
C PHE A 5 1.26 -6.15 2.25
N ARG A 6 1.74 -4.91 2.34
CA ARG A 6 3.02 -4.49 1.78
C ARG A 6 3.95 -4.02 2.88
N GLN A 7 5.14 -4.59 2.94
CA GLN A 7 6.18 -4.18 3.85
C GLN A 7 7.39 -3.76 3.03
N TYR A 8 7.76 -2.49 3.13
CA TYR A 8 8.92 -1.97 2.43
C TYR A 8 10.03 -1.65 3.42
N THR A 9 11.25 -2.05 3.08
CA THR A 9 12.45 -1.59 3.76
C THR A 9 13.00 -0.43 2.96
N LEU A 10 13.18 0.71 3.64
CA LEU A 10 13.66 1.94 3.03
C LEU A 10 15.14 2.15 3.34
N LYS A 11 15.77 3.04 2.59
CA LYS A 11 17.12 3.49 2.91
C LYS A 11 17.14 4.08 4.31
N THR A 12 18.27 3.92 5.00
CA THR A 12 18.44 4.44 6.35
C THR A 12 18.06 5.93 6.43
N GLY A 13 17.15 6.25 7.34
CA GLY A 13 16.71 7.63 7.56
C GLY A 13 15.69 8.15 6.55
N ALA A 14 15.19 7.33 5.62
CA ALA A 14 14.27 7.77 4.57
C ALA A 14 12.79 7.71 4.94
N VAL A 15 12.44 7.24 6.14
CA VAL A 15 11.02 7.04 6.50
C VAL A 15 10.22 8.33 6.43
N GLN A 16 10.71 9.41 7.01
CA GLN A 16 9.97 10.68 7.02
C GLN A 16 9.75 11.21 5.60
N ALA A 17 10.80 11.16 4.77
CA ALA A 17 10.69 11.58 3.37
C ALA A 17 9.67 10.72 2.59
N PHE A 18 9.67 9.42 2.83
CA PHE A 18 8.70 8.51 2.21
C PHE A 18 7.27 8.82 2.62
N LEU A 19 7.03 9.02 3.92
CA LEU A 19 5.70 9.33 4.44
C LEU A 19 5.15 10.64 3.86
N GLU A 20 5.98 11.66 3.78
CA GLU A 20 5.59 12.94 3.19
C GLU A 20 5.27 12.81 1.70
N MET A 21 6.11 12.11 0.96
CA MET A 21 5.91 11.86 -0.46
C MET A 21 4.63 11.05 -0.71
N PHE A 22 4.40 10.01 0.08
CA PHE A 22 3.18 9.22 -0.01
C PHE A 22 1.95 10.09 0.26
N GLN A 23 1.96 10.84 1.35
CA GLN A 23 0.83 11.68 1.74
C GLN A 23 0.51 12.74 0.68
N ASN A 24 1.52 13.34 0.09
CA ASN A 24 1.36 14.46 -0.84
C ASN A 24 1.11 14.01 -2.28
N GLU A 25 1.67 12.89 -2.70
CA GLU A 25 1.63 12.48 -4.12
C GLU A 25 1.11 11.06 -4.35
N GLY A 26 1.37 10.13 -3.43
CA GLY A 26 1.06 8.72 -3.62
C GLY A 26 -0.34 8.32 -3.18
N LEU A 27 -0.88 8.95 -2.15
CA LEU A 27 -2.13 8.54 -1.53
C LEU A 27 -3.34 8.75 -2.45
N GLU A 28 -3.45 9.90 -3.09
CA GLU A 28 -4.62 10.23 -3.92
C GLU A 28 -4.84 9.22 -5.05
N PRO A 29 -3.86 8.96 -5.94
CA PRO A 29 -4.09 7.98 -7.00
C PRO A 29 -4.33 6.57 -6.47
N GLN A 30 -3.69 6.19 -5.38
CA GLN A 30 -3.90 4.88 -4.81
C GLN A 30 -5.29 4.73 -4.17
N ARG A 31 -5.77 5.74 -3.45
CA ARG A 31 -7.13 5.71 -2.90
C ARG A 31 -8.18 5.71 -4.01
N ARG A 32 -8.00 6.52 -5.02
CA ARG A 32 -8.94 6.65 -6.12
C ARG A 32 -9.05 5.36 -6.94
N ILE A 33 -7.93 4.70 -7.20
CA ILE A 33 -7.88 3.55 -8.11
C ILE A 33 -7.95 2.22 -7.36
N LEU A 34 -7.19 2.07 -6.28
CA LEU A 34 -7.21 0.83 -5.50
C LEU A 34 -8.41 0.73 -4.59
N GLY A 35 -8.94 1.88 -4.14
CA GLY A 35 -10.07 1.90 -3.23
C GLY A 35 -9.61 1.67 -1.81
N ASN A 36 -10.24 0.81 -1.09
CA ASN A 36 -10.18 0.55 0.33
C ASN A 36 -8.77 0.58 0.97
N PHE A 37 -8.27 1.77 1.21
CA PHE A 37 -7.00 1.99 1.90
C PHE A 37 -7.19 1.71 3.40
N MET A 38 -6.44 0.74 3.92
CA MET A 38 -6.56 0.31 5.31
C MET A 38 -5.53 0.96 6.22
N GLY A 39 -4.50 1.56 5.70
CA GLY A 39 -3.54 2.32 6.49
C GLY A 39 -2.11 2.22 5.99
N LEU A 40 -1.32 3.19 6.46
CA LEU A 40 0.12 3.24 6.29
C LEU A 40 0.73 3.42 7.67
N TYR A 41 1.69 2.57 8.01
CA TYR A 41 2.30 2.51 9.32
C TYR A 41 3.81 2.52 9.19
N ARG A 42 4.50 3.18 10.12
CA ARG A 42 5.94 3.07 10.28
C ARG A 42 6.25 2.23 11.51
N THR A 43 7.40 1.59 11.52
CA THR A 43 7.85 0.84 12.67
C THR A 43 8.35 1.79 13.75
N GLU A 44 7.74 1.71 14.94
CA GLU A 44 8.19 2.47 16.12
C GLU A 44 9.26 1.71 16.89
N ILE A 45 9.05 0.41 17.10
CA ILE A 45 9.98 -0.48 17.77
C ILE A 45 10.23 -1.68 16.87
N GLY A 46 11.46 -1.94 16.52
CA GLY A 46 11.87 -3.00 15.61
C GLY A 46 12.76 -2.44 14.51
N ASP A 47 12.57 -2.86 13.26
CA ASP A 47 13.30 -2.28 12.14
C ASP A 47 12.68 -0.92 11.77
N ILE A 48 13.31 0.14 12.25
CA ILE A 48 12.78 1.51 12.09
C ILE A 48 12.84 2.05 10.66
N ASN A 49 13.45 1.33 9.75
CA ASN A 49 13.48 1.69 8.33
C ASN A 49 12.38 1.01 7.52
N GLN A 50 11.41 0.39 8.18
CA GLN A 50 10.30 -0.28 7.53
C GLN A 50 8.99 0.46 7.68
N ILE A 51 8.18 0.40 6.61
CA ILE A 51 6.79 0.83 6.62
C ILE A 51 5.90 -0.33 6.18
N VAL A 52 4.65 -0.29 6.61
CA VAL A 52 3.62 -1.25 6.22
C VAL A 52 2.43 -0.49 5.66
N MET A 53 1.91 -0.98 4.55
CA MET A 53 0.77 -0.38 3.86
C MET A 53 -0.20 -1.49 3.48
N MET A 54 -1.49 -1.25 3.69
CA MET A 54 -2.52 -2.26 3.45
C MET A 54 -3.69 -1.71 2.64
N PHE A 55 -4.17 -2.54 1.72
CA PHE A 55 -5.39 -2.30 0.94
C PHE A 55 -6.26 -3.55 0.97
N GLY A 56 -7.57 -3.38 1.10
CA GLY A 56 -8.52 -4.49 1.11
C GLY A 56 -9.27 -4.61 -0.20
N TYR A 57 -9.54 -5.86 -0.61
CA TYR A 57 -10.29 -6.16 -1.82
C TYR A 57 -11.28 -7.27 -1.55
N ARG A 58 -12.34 -7.34 -2.39
CA ARG A 58 -13.32 -8.41 -2.32
C ARG A 58 -12.67 -9.77 -2.58
N ASP A 59 -11.83 -9.83 -3.61
CA ASP A 59 -11.11 -11.03 -4.04
C ASP A 59 -9.82 -10.65 -4.78
N ALA A 60 -9.04 -11.66 -5.14
CA ALA A 60 -7.78 -11.46 -5.85
C ALA A 60 -7.98 -10.87 -7.25
N GLY A 61 -9.08 -11.18 -7.91
CA GLY A 61 -9.41 -10.65 -9.24
C GLY A 61 -9.64 -9.15 -9.21
N GLU A 62 -10.36 -8.65 -8.21
CA GLU A 62 -10.54 -7.20 -8.01
C GLU A 62 -9.20 -6.50 -7.80
N ARG A 63 -8.36 -7.07 -6.95
CA ARG A 63 -7.01 -6.55 -6.72
C ARG A 63 -6.22 -6.43 -8.03
N GLU A 64 -6.23 -7.48 -8.82
CA GLU A 64 -5.48 -7.52 -10.07
C GLU A 64 -5.95 -6.45 -11.06
N ARG A 65 -7.27 -6.31 -11.23
CA ARG A 65 -7.85 -5.30 -12.12
C ARG A 65 -7.50 -3.88 -11.66
N ARG A 66 -7.64 -3.60 -10.38
CA ARG A 66 -7.36 -2.27 -9.83
C ARG A 66 -5.88 -1.93 -9.90
N ARG A 67 -5.01 -2.88 -9.62
CA ARG A 67 -3.57 -2.65 -9.74
C ARG A 67 -3.13 -2.43 -11.18
N ALA A 68 -3.73 -3.14 -12.13
CA ALA A 68 -3.46 -2.90 -13.55
C ALA A 68 -3.86 -1.49 -13.96
N ALA A 69 -4.99 -1.00 -13.47
CA ALA A 69 -5.43 0.38 -13.72
C ALA A 69 -4.49 1.41 -13.06
N LEU A 70 -3.99 1.11 -11.86
CA LEU A 70 -3.07 2.00 -11.15
C LEU A 70 -1.79 2.25 -11.94
N TYR A 71 -1.22 1.20 -12.53
CA TYR A 71 0.02 1.34 -13.31
C TYR A 71 -0.14 2.15 -14.58
N LYS A 72 -1.37 2.40 -15.02
CA LYS A 72 -1.67 3.25 -16.17
C LYS A 72 -1.89 4.72 -15.79
N ASP A 73 -1.99 5.01 -14.50
CA ASP A 73 -2.26 6.36 -14.02
C ASP A 73 -0.99 7.21 -14.04
N PRO A 74 -0.99 8.36 -14.74
CA PRO A 74 0.22 9.19 -14.83
C PRO A 74 0.68 9.77 -13.50
N ALA A 75 -0.25 10.12 -12.61
CA ALA A 75 0.10 10.65 -11.28
C ALA A 75 0.80 9.59 -10.44
N PHE A 76 0.32 8.35 -10.48
CA PHE A 76 0.97 7.26 -9.78
C PHE A 76 2.35 6.95 -10.37
N ALA A 77 2.48 6.95 -11.70
CA ALA A 77 3.75 6.70 -12.36
C ALA A 77 4.82 7.71 -11.93
N ALA A 78 4.45 8.99 -11.85
CA ALA A 78 5.35 10.05 -11.41
C ALA A 78 5.78 9.86 -9.94
N TYR A 79 4.84 9.54 -9.07
CA TYR A 79 5.11 9.23 -7.67
C TYR A 79 6.03 8.01 -7.53
N LEU A 80 5.70 6.92 -8.23
CA LEU A 80 6.43 5.66 -8.14
C LEU A 80 7.89 5.80 -8.52
N LYS A 81 8.18 6.60 -9.53
CA LYS A 81 9.55 6.87 -9.95
C LYS A 81 10.39 7.47 -8.82
N LYS A 82 9.81 8.39 -8.06
CA LYS A 82 10.48 9.01 -6.91
C LYS A 82 10.56 8.04 -5.72
N ALA A 83 9.46 7.36 -5.42
CA ALA A 83 9.38 6.46 -4.27
C ALA A 83 10.38 5.31 -4.37
N ARG A 84 10.58 4.77 -5.56
CA ARG A 84 11.53 3.67 -5.80
C ARG A 84 12.96 4.01 -5.40
N GLU A 85 13.34 5.27 -5.46
CA GLU A 85 14.67 5.70 -5.06
C GLU A 85 14.93 5.53 -3.57
N LEU A 86 13.87 5.52 -2.76
CA LEU A 86 13.95 5.36 -1.30
C LEU A 86 13.82 3.91 -0.84
N ILE A 87 13.38 3.00 -1.72
CA ILE A 87 13.05 1.63 -1.35
C ILE A 87 14.24 0.71 -1.62
N VAL A 88 14.63 -0.06 -0.60
CA VAL A 88 15.68 -1.08 -0.70
C VAL A 88 15.08 -2.44 -0.99
N LYS A 89 13.98 -2.79 -0.32
CA LYS A 89 13.34 -4.11 -0.43
C LYS A 89 11.83 -3.97 -0.32
N GLN A 90 11.11 -4.74 -1.12
CA GLN A 90 9.66 -4.82 -1.07
C GLN A 90 9.22 -6.25 -0.78
N GLU A 91 8.33 -6.41 0.19
CA GLU A 91 7.66 -7.67 0.47
C GLU A 91 6.16 -7.45 0.34
N VAL A 92 5.50 -8.33 -0.39
CA VAL A 92 4.05 -8.27 -0.59
C VAL A 92 3.45 -9.62 -0.22
N ARG A 93 2.38 -9.59 0.57
CA ARG A 93 1.60 -10.76 0.90
C ARG A 93 0.14 -10.49 0.58
N LEU A 94 -0.51 -11.47 -0.02
CA LEU A 94 -1.96 -11.43 -0.18
C LEU A 94 -2.55 -12.34 0.89
N LEU A 95 -3.23 -11.72 1.85
CA LEU A 95 -3.79 -12.40 3.00
C LEU A 95 -5.27 -12.64 2.78
N VAL A 96 -5.77 -13.82 3.15
CA VAL A 96 -7.19 -14.13 3.12
C VAL A 96 -7.76 -13.93 4.52
N ALA A 97 -8.83 -13.14 4.63
CA ALA A 97 -9.45 -12.88 5.92
C ALA A 97 -10.09 -14.16 6.47
N ALA A 98 -9.81 -14.45 7.75
CA ALA A 98 -10.51 -15.51 8.46
C ALA A 98 -11.97 -15.10 8.70
N PRO A 99 -12.92 -16.06 8.86
CA PRO A 99 -14.33 -15.73 9.03
C PRO A 99 -14.65 -14.85 10.25
N CYS A 100 -13.78 -14.86 11.25
CA CYS A 100 -13.96 -14.09 12.49
C CYS A 100 -13.57 -12.62 12.36
N ASN A 101 -13.00 -12.20 11.20
CA ASN A 101 -12.58 -10.81 11.04
C ASN A 101 -13.78 -9.86 11.02
N PRO A 102 -13.63 -8.65 11.59
CA PRO A 102 -14.66 -7.64 11.47
C PRO A 102 -14.85 -7.22 10.01
N ARG A 103 -16.05 -6.77 9.68
CA ARG A 103 -16.31 -6.17 8.39
C ARG A 103 -15.51 -4.87 8.23
N ILE A 104 -14.96 -4.70 7.05
CA ILE A 104 -14.30 -3.46 6.68
C ILE A 104 -15.24 -2.72 5.74
N GLU A 105 -15.55 -1.47 6.08
CA GLU A 105 -16.42 -0.63 5.26
C GLU A 105 -15.86 -0.49 3.84
N GLY A 106 -16.74 -0.61 2.85
CA GLY A 106 -16.35 -0.52 1.43
C GLY A 106 -15.81 -1.81 0.85
N VAL A 107 -15.60 -2.86 1.65
CA VAL A 107 -15.20 -4.19 1.18
C VAL A 107 -16.34 -5.17 1.40
N VAL A 108 -16.90 -5.69 0.31
CA VAL A 108 -17.94 -6.70 0.36
C VAL A 108 -17.27 -8.07 0.30
N PRO A 109 -17.55 -8.94 1.29
CA PRO A 109 -16.99 -10.30 1.28
C PRO A 109 -17.45 -11.08 0.07
#